data_da3b701711ce99e662ccf34ede44fff1
#
_entry.id   da3b701711ce99e662ccf34ede44fff1
#
_cell.length_a   1.000
_cell.length_b   1.000
_cell.length_c   1.000
_cell.angle_alpha   90.00
_cell.angle_beta   90.00
_cell.angle_gamma   90.00
#
_symmetry.space_group_name_H-M   'P 1'
#
loop_
_entity.id
_entity.type
_entity.pdbx_description
1 polymer ?
#
loop_
_entity_poly.entity_id
_entity_poly.type
_entity_poly.pdbx_seq_one_letter_code
_entity_poly.pdbx_strand_id
1 'polypeptide(L)'
;MSNKTEQRRSAIAELLKERGSITSKELVQLFHVTSETIRKDLNYLNNIGGITKTHGGAISSTPYLNDLYRPIMELYSNEKKKIAAKAYELLPQENMIIYIDSGSTAAYFAVQLATHPGLTVVTPSLLVSNILQSYPQHQVFLTGGYINWERQTLNYSLAYQYLKE
;
A
#
# COMPACT_ATOMS: atom_id res chain seq x y z
N MET A 1 13.82 -19.00 18.94
CA MET A 1 13.84 -19.38 17.50
C MET A 1 15.16 -18.95 16.89
N SER A 2 15.68 -19.65 15.87
CA SER A 2 16.96 -19.26 15.25
C SER A 2 16.80 -17.94 14.52
N ASN A 3 17.73 -17.00 14.66
CA ASN A 3 17.78 -15.69 13.96
C ASN A 3 17.60 -15.86 12.42
N LYS A 4 18.16 -16.92 11.85
CA LYS A 4 18.01 -17.25 10.42
C LYS A 4 16.56 -17.53 9.98
N THR A 5 15.73 -18.10 10.83
CA THR A 5 14.32 -18.38 10.52
C THR A 5 13.49 -17.11 10.50
N GLU A 6 13.71 -16.21 11.45
CA GLU A 6 13.03 -14.91 11.50
C GLU A 6 13.42 -14.02 10.33
N GLN A 7 14.72 -13.95 10.03
CA GLN A 7 15.23 -13.20 8.86
C GLN A 7 14.61 -13.72 7.56
N ARG A 8 14.53 -15.04 7.37
CA ARG A 8 13.91 -15.63 6.17
C ARG A 8 12.41 -15.30 6.08
N ARG A 9 11.65 -15.40 7.17
CA ARG A 9 10.24 -15.06 7.23
C ARG A 9 9.99 -13.59 6.92
N SER A 10 10.78 -12.69 7.48
CA SER A 10 10.72 -11.26 7.17
C SER A 10 11.01 -11.01 5.69
N ALA A 11 12.05 -11.65 5.13
CA ALA A 11 12.37 -11.51 3.71
C ALA A 11 11.25 -12.05 2.79
N ILE A 12 10.61 -13.18 3.16
CA ILE A 12 9.45 -13.69 2.42
C ILE A 12 8.28 -12.69 2.46
N ALA A 13 8.00 -12.09 3.61
CA ALA A 13 6.94 -11.10 3.75
C ALA A 13 7.20 -9.85 2.91
N GLU A 14 8.44 -9.34 2.90
CA GLU A 14 8.82 -8.21 2.05
C GLU A 14 8.73 -8.52 0.56
N LEU A 15 9.20 -9.70 0.13
CA LEU A 15 9.06 -10.16 -1.25
C LEU A 15 7.60 -10.24 -1.70
N LEU A 16 6.71 -10.69 -0.80
CA LEU A 16 5.28 -10.75 -1.08
C LEU A 16 4.64 -9.36 -1.14
N LYS A 17 5.08 -8.42 -0.31
CA LYS A 17 4.66 -7.01 -0.42
C LYS A 17 5.11 -6.39 -1.76
N GLU A 18 6.33 -6.72 -2.20
CA GLU A 18 6.87 -6.18 -3.44
C GLU A 18 6.26 -6.81 -4.69
N ARG A 19 6.05 -8.14 -4.67
CA ARG A 19 5.67 -8.92 -5.87
C ARG A 19 4.19 -9.28 -5.92
N GLY A 20 3.46 -9.09 -4.83
CA GLY A 20 2.05 -9.49 -4.69
C GLY A 20 1.87 -10.99 -4.49
N SER A 21 2.58 -11.82 -5.24
CA SER A 21 2.53 -13.28 -5.18
C SER A 21 3.90 -13.91 -5.40
N ILE A 22 4.11 -15.11 -4.85
CA ILE A 22 5.31 -15.90 -5.09
C ILE A 22 5.02 -17.40 -4.92
N THR A 23 5.61 -18.24 -5.76
CA THR A 23 5.45 -19.67 -5.66
C THR A 23 6.39 -20.29 -4.63
N SER A 24 5.96 -21.42 -4.03
CA SER A 24 6.82 -22.19 -3.12
C SER A 24 8.10 -22.67 -3.79
N LYS A 25 8.06 -22.94 -5.10
CA LYS A 25 9.23 -23.37 -5.88
C LYS A 25 10.26 -22.23 -5.99
N GLU A 26 9.82 -21.01 -6.26
CA GLU A 26 10.71 -19.83 -6.30
C GLU A 26 11.32 -19.55 -4.92
N LEU A 27 10.54 -19.68 -3.84
CA LEU A 27 11.05 -19.49 -2.48
C LEU A 27 12.11 -20.56 -2.10
N VAL A 28 11.89 -21.82 -2.49
CA VAL A 28 12.88 -22.91 -2.31
C VAL A 28 14.19 -22.56 -3.00
N GLN A 29 14.12 -22.09 -4.25
CA GLN A 29 15.30 -21.71 -5.02
C GLN A 29 16.00 -20.47 -4.42
N LEU A 30 15.24 -19.47 -4.05
CA LEU A 30 15.77 -18.20 -3.55
C LEU A 30 16.46 -18.34 -2.19
N PHE A 31 15.88 -19.11 -1.28
CA PHE A 31 16.38 -19.27 0.08
C PHE A 31 17.22 -20.53 0.29
N HIS A 32 17.38 -21.38 -0.73
CA HIS A 32 18.14 -22.63 -0.68
C HIS A 32 17.74 -23.54 0.50
N VAL A 33 16.44 -23.66 0.75
CA VAL A 33 15.86 -24.51 1.80
C VAL A 33 14.88 -25.53 1.21
N THR A 34 14.47 -26.51 2.00
CA THR A 34 13.51 -27.53 1.54
C THR A 34 12.10 -26.95 1.39
N SER A 35 11.28 -27.60 0.55
CA SER A 35 9.86 -27.25 0.38
C SER A 35 9.10 -27.32 1.70
N GLU A 36 9.46 -28.27 2.57
CA GLU A 36 8.86 -28.41 3.89
C GLU A 36 9.18 -27.21 4.80
N THR A 37 10.40 -26.69 4.71
CA THR A 37 10.79 -25.47 5.44
C THR A 37 9.97 -24.27 4.97
N ILE A 38 9.85 -24.06 3.66
CA ILE A 38 9.00 -23.00 3.08
C ILE A 38 7.54 -23.19 3.49
N ARG A 39 7.01 -24.42 3.45
CA ARG A 39 5.64 -24.69 3.87
C ARG A 39 5.38 -24.28 5.32
N LYS A 40 6.33 -24.54 6.23
CA LYS A 40 6.24 -24.13 7.65
C LYS A 40 6.31 -22.60 7.80
N ASP A 41 7.18 -21.94 7.04
CA ASP A 41 7.31 -20.50 7.10
C ASP A 41 6.05 -19.80 6.55
N LEU A 42 5.51 -20.26 5.42
CA LEU A 42 4.27 -19.75 4.87
C LEU A 42 3.07 -20.00 5.80
N ASN A 43 3.00 -21.15 6.46
CA ASN A 43 1.97 -21.42 7.46
C ASN A 43 2.07 -20.43 8.65
N TYR A 44 3.28 -20.19 9.14
CA TYR A 44 3.50 -19.24 10.21
C TYR A 44 3.06 -17.82 9.82
N LEU A 45 3.51 -17.33 8.65
CA LEU A 45 3.17 -16.01 8.15
C LEU A 45 1.67 -15.85 7.87
N ASN A 46 1.01 -16.88 7.37
CA ASN A 46 -0.44 -16.91 7.18
C ASN A 46 -1.19 -16.82 8.53
N ASN A 47 -0.72 -17.51 9.56
CA ASN A 47 -1.36 -17.51 10.88
C ASN A 47 -1.24 -16.17 11.60
N ILE A 48 -0.18 -15.40 11.36
CA ILE A 48 -0.03 -14.05 11.92
C ILE A 48 -0.69 -12.97 11.05
N GLY A 49 -1.36 -13.34 9.94
CA GLY A 49 -2.10 -12.42 9.09
C GLY A 49 -1.26 -11.63 8.09
N GLY A 50 0.04 -11.93 7.95
CA GLY A 50 0.94 -11.22 7.04
C GLY A 50 0.78 -11.59 5.56
N ILE A 51 0.26 -12.77 5.26
CA ILE A 51 0.08 -13.31 3.91
C ILE A 51 -1.16 -14.20 3.82
N THR A 52 -1.60 -14.49 2.60
CA THR A 52 -2.58 -15.54 2.34
C THR A 52 -1.90 -16.69 1.59
N LYS A 53 -1.87 -17.89 2.20
CA LYS A 53 -1.29 -19.07 1.58
C LYS A 53 -2.22 -19.59 0.47
N THR A 54 -1.63 -19.99 -0.66
CA THR A 54 -2.31 -20.63 -1.79
C THR A 54 -1.83 -22.09 -1.96
N HIS A 55 -2.44 -22.84 -2.90
CA HIS A 55 -2.07 -24.24 -3.15
C HIS A 55 -0.63 -24.43 -3.63
N GLY A 56 -0.02 -23.44 -4.28
CA GLY A 56 1.34 -23.51 -4.83
C GLY A 56 2.32 -22.48 -4.28
N GLY A 57 1.92 -21.65 -3.31
CA GLY A 57 2.75 -20.57 -2.78
C GLY A 57 2.03 -19.68 -1.80
N ALA A 58 2.19 -18.37 -1.95
CA ALA A 58 1.50 -17.38 -1.15
C ALA A 58 1.22 -16.09 -1.96
N ILE A 59 0.23 -15.35 -1.52
CA ILE A 59 -0.07 -13.99 -1.96
C ILE A 59 0.02 -13.05 -0.77
N SER A 60 0.33 -11.80 -1.02
CA SER A 60 0.25 -10.75 0.01
C SER A 60 -1.18 -10.68 0.56
N SER A 61 -1.35 -10.58 1.87
CA SER A 61 -2.68 -10.33 2.45
C SER A 61 -3.15 -8.90 2.24
N THR A 62 -2.29 -8.03 1.74
CA THR A 62 -2.69 -6.76 1.13
C THR A 62 -2.93 -6.99 -0.37
N PRO A 63 -4.16 -7.39 -0.77
CA PRO A 63 -4.39 -7.83 -2.13
C PRO A 63 -4.47 -6.64 -3.08
N TYR A 64 -3.95 -6.83 -4.29
CA TYR A 64 -4.31 -6.11 -5.52
C TYR A 64 -3.92 -4.64 -5.70
N LEU A 65 -3.63 -3.86 -4.68
CA LEU A 65 -3.25 -2.46 -4.88
C LEU A 65 -1.91 -2.34 -5.61
N ASN A 66 -0.95 -3.24 -5.31
CA ASN A 66 0.39 -3.14 -5.89
C ASN A 66 0.46 -3.58 -7.35
N ASP A 67 -0.22 -4.66 -7.76
CA ASP A 67 -0.05 -5.21 -9.11
C ASP A 67 -0.74 -4.38 -10.21
N LEU A 68 -1.91 -3.84 -9.93
CA LEU A 68 -2.62 -2.95 -10.87
C LEU A 68 -1.98 -1.55 -10.96
N TYR A 69 -1.38 -1.08 -9.86
CA TYR A 69 -0.81 0.26 -9.81
C TYR A 69 0.68 0.32 -10.05
N ARG A 70 1.42 -0.79 -9.92
CA ARG A 70 2.87 -0.81 -10.13
C ARG A 70 3.27 -0.19 -11.47
N PRO A 71 2.70 -0.56 -12.62
CA PRO A 71 3.09 0.05 -13.90
C PRO A 71 2.80 1.56 -13.93
N ILE A 72 1.67 2.00 -13.35
CA ILE A 72 1.29 3.41 -13.31
C ILE A 72 2.16 4.18 -12.29
N MET A 73 2.54 3.56 -11.20
CA MET A 73 3.46 4.15 -10.22
C MET A 73 4.86 4.30 -10.79
N GLU A 74 5.38 3.31 -11.50
CA GLU A 74 6.72 3.33 -12.06
C GLU A 74 6.87 4.33 -13.21
N LEU A 75 5.83 4.49 -14.03
CA LEU A 75 5.84 5.44 -15.15
C LEU A 75 6.04 6.87 -14.65
N TYR A 76 7.12 7.52 -15.08
CA TYR A 76 7.52 8.87 -14.65
C TYR A 76 7.65 9.03 -13.13
N SER A 77 8.14 7.98 -12.44
CA SER A 77 8.20 7.98 -10.97
C SER A 77 9.06 9.10 -10.39
N ASN A 78 10.15 9.47 -11.05
CA ASN A 78 11.03 10.54 -10.59
C ASN A 78 10.36 11.91 -10.67
N GLU A 79 9.62 12.16 -11.74
CA GLU A 79 8.86 13.40 -11.93
C GLU A 79 7.74 13.52 -10.89
N LYS A 80 7.00 12.43 -10.67
CA LYS A 80 5.94 12.38 -9.65
C LYS A 80 6.47 12.61 -8.24
N LYS A 81 7.63 12.02 -7.90
CA LYS A 81 8.30 12.27 -6.62
C LYS A 81 8.70 13.74 -6.44
N LYS A 82 9.22 14.38 -7.49
CA LYS A 82 9.55 15.81 -7.45
C LYS A 82 8.31 16.68 -7.26
N ILE A 83 7.23 16.38 -7.97
CA ILE A 83 5.95 17.09 -7.83
C ILE A 83 5.42 16.90 -6.39
N ALA A 84 5.43 15.67 -5.88
CA ALA A 84 4.99 15.35 -4.53
C ALA A 84 5.81 16.09 -3.46
N ALA A 85 7.14 16.10 -3.60
CA ALA A 85 8.02 16.82 -2.69
C ALA A 85 7.75 18.34 -2.72
N LYS A 86 7.57 18.91 -3.91
CA LYS A 86 7.25 20.33 -4.04
C LYS A 86 5.88 20.67 -3.47
N ALA A 87 4.89 19.85 -3.66
CA ALA A 87 3.58 20.01 -3.05
C ALA A 87 3.66 19.95 -1.51
N TYR A 88 4.48 19.05 -0.97
CA TYR A 88 4.71 18.95 0.47
C TYR A 88 5.33 20.24 1.06
N GLU A 89 6.31 20.84 0.39
CA GLU A 89 6.92 22.11 0.82
C GLU A 89 5.93 23.28 0.91
N LEU A 90 4.83 23.21 0.16
CA LEU A 90 3.79 24.23 0.13
C LEU A 90 2.74 24.05 1.22
N LEU A 91 2.76 22.93 1.95
CA LEU A 91 1.82 22.70 3.04
C LEU A 91 2.17 23.57 4.25
N PRO A 92 1.18 24.26 4.84
CA PRO A 92 1.32 24.81 6.18
C PRO A 92 1.52 23.70 7.22
N GLN A 93 2.22 24.02 8.30
CA GLN A 93 2.72 23.01 9.23
C GLN A 93 1.71 22.39 10.19
N GLU A 94 0.47 22.90 10.32
CA GLU A 94 -0.47 22.38 11.33
C GLU A 94 -1.95 22.48 10.93
N ASN A 95 -2.72 21.48 11.40
CA ASN A 95 -4.19 21.50 11.49
C ASN A 95 -4.97 21.86 10.22
N MET A 96 -4.55 21.34 9.07
CA MET A 96 -5.26 21.55 7.82
C MET A 96 -6.18 20.40 7.46
N ILE A 97 -7.25 20.75 6.77
CA ILE A 97 -8.05 19.83 5.99
C ILE A 97 -7.56 19.95 4.54
N ILE A 98 -7.11 18.86 3.97
CA ILE A 98 -6.68 18.78 2.58
C ILE A 98 -7.50 17.77 1.80
N TYR A 99 -7.79 18.09 0.56
CA TYR A 99 -8.34 17.13 -0.39
C TYR A 99 -7.23 16.58 -1.28
N ILE A 100 -7.11 15.26 -1.32
CA ILE A 100 -6.16 14.56 -2.18
C ILE A 100 -6.95 13.70 -3.16
N ASP A 101 -6.88 14.04 -4.43
CA ASP A 101 -7.55 13.28 -5.49
C ASP A 101 -6.87 11.92 -5.74
N SER A 102 -7.40 11.17 -6.66
CA SER A 102 -6.86 9.87 -7.07
C SER A 102 -5.67 10.02 -8.02
N GLY A 103 -4.90 8.93 -8.15
CA GLY A 103 -3.81 8.82 -9.10
C GLY A 103 -2.43 8.63 -8.45
N SER A 104 -1.47 8.23 -9.28
CA SER A 104 -0.13 7.85 -8.80
C SER A 104 0.68 9.04 -8.25
N THR A 105 0.51 10.25 -8.80
CA THR A 105 1.15 11.45 -8.26
C THR A 105 0.61 11.78 -6.86
N ALA A 106 -0.70 11.68 -6.68
CA ALA A 106 -1.36 11.83 -5.38
C ALA A 106 -0.88 10.77 -4.36
N ALA A 107 -0.66 9.53 -4.81
CA ALA A 107 -0.09 8.48 -3.98
C ALA A 107 1.34 8.81 -3.54
N TYR A 108 2.21 9.32 -4.42
CA TYR A 108 3.53 9.79 -4.03
C TYR A 108 3.48 10.95 -3.05
N PHE A 109 2.50 11.85 -3.19
CA PHE A 109 2.29 12.92 -2.22
C PHE A 109 1.86 12.37 -0.86
N ALA A 110 0.94 11.40 -0.82
CA ALA A 110 0.53 10.73 0.41
C ALA A 110 1.73 10.09 1.16
N VAL A 111 2.70 9.53 0.43
CA VAL A 111 3.95 9.00 1.04
C VAL A 111 4.77 10.11 1.69
N GLN A 112 4.82 11.32 1.12
CA GLN A 112 5.55 12.45 1.72
C GLN A 112 4.91 12.90 3.04
N LEU A 113 3.60 12.68 3.22
CA LEU A 113 2.90 13.05 4.46
C LEU A 113 3.31 12.20 5.67
N ALA A 114 4.06 11.12 5.48
CA ALA A 114 4.52 10.24 6.57
C ALA A 114 5.19 10.99 7.73
N THR A 115 5.90 12.08 7.44
CA THR A 115 6.62 12.91 8.41
C THR A 115 5.86 14.17 8.84
N HIS A 116 4.67 14.41 8.29
CA HIS A 116 3.86 15.58 8.65
C HIS A 116 3.21 15.37 10.03
N PRO A 117 3.11 16.41 10.89
CA PRO A 117 2.62 16.28 12.28
C PRO A 117 1.18 15.77 12.39
N GLY A 118 0.32 16.07 11.45
CA GLY A 118 -1.06 15.59 11.42
C GLY A 118 -1.91 16.45 10.50
N LEU A 119 -2.80 15.79 9.77
CA LEU A 119 -3.73 16.41 8.83
C LEU A 119 -5.08 15.70 8.88
N THR A 120 -6.12 16.42 8.51
CA THR A 120 -7.37 15.81 8.08
C THR A 120 -7.34 15.69 6.56
N VAL A 121 -7.36 14.47 6.05
CA VAL A 121 -7.28 14.17 4.62
C VAL A 121 -8.62 13.66 4.13
N VAL A 122 -9.19 14.30 3.13
CA VAL A 122 -10.38 13.85 2.41
C VAL A 122 -9.94 13.32 1.05
N THR A 123 -10.31 12.09 0.69
CA THR A 123 -9.88 11.49 -0.57
C THR A 123 -10.90 10.51 -1.13
N PRO A 124 -11.08 10.44 -2.45
CA PRO A 124 -11.79 9.34 -3.12
C PRO A 124 -10.88 8.14 -3.36
N SER A 125 -9.57 8.26 -3.14
CA SER A 125 -8.57 7.27 -3.53
C SER A 125 -8.38 6.19 -2.47
N LEU A 126 -8.66 4.94 -2.84
CA LEU A 126 -8.34 3.79 -1.99
C LEU A 126 -6.82 3.62 -1.81
N LEU A 127 -6.03 4.00 -2.82
CA LEU A 127 -4.58 3.94 -2.75
C LEU A 127 -4.02 4.96 -1.74
N VAL A 128 -4.48 6.21 -1.80
CA VAL A 128 -4.09 7.25 -0.84
C VAL A 128 -4.48 6.86 0.58
N SER A 129 -5.72 6.40 0.79
CA SER A 129 -6.18 5.96 2.11
C SER A 129 -5.37 4.77 2.64
N ASN A 130 -5.03 3.81 1.78
CA ASN A 130 -4.21 2.66 2.15
C ASN A 130 -2.77 3.05 2.55
N ILE A 131 -2.19 4.04 1.89
CA ILE A 131 -0.88 4.58 2.28
C ILE A 131 -0.98 5.26 3.64
N LEU A 132 -1.97 6.13 3.83
CA LEU A 132 -2.10 6.95 5.03
C LEU A 132 -2.54 6.17 6.27
N GLN A 133 -3.18 4.99 6.13
CA GLN A 133 -3.53 4.14 7.29
C GLN A 133 -2.32 3.73 8.14
N SER A 134 -1.11 3.75 7.57
CA SER A 134 0.14 3.46 8.28
C SER A 134 0.63 4.63 9.14
N TYR A 135 -0.04 5.79 9.06
CA TYR A 135 0.35 7.03 9.73
C TYR A 135 -0.81 7.55 10.60
N PRO A 136 -0.96 7.01 11.83
CA PRO A 136 -2.14 7.25 12.68
C PRO A 136 -2.29 8.71 13.16
N GLN A 137 -1.31 9.57 12.95
CA GLN A 137 -1.42 11.00 13.20
C GLN A 137 -2.38 11.71 12.24
N HIS A 138 -2.70 11.11 11.09
CA HIS A 138 -3.65 11.67 10.12
C HIS A 138 -5.06 11.12 10.35
N GLN A 139 -6.05 12.00 10.19
CA GLN A 139 -7.45 11.59 10.05
C GLN A 139 -7.78 11.47 8.57
N VAL A 140 -8.23 10.29 8.12
CA VAL A 140 -8.52 10.05 6.71
C VAL A 140 -10.01 9.80 6.52
N PHE A 141 -10.64 10.64 5.70
CA PHE A 141 -12.04 10.51 5.30
C PHE A 141 -12.11 10.09 3.84
N LEU A 142 -12.78 8.97 3.60
CA LEU A 142 -13.15 8.57 2.24
C LEU A 142 -14.45 9.26 1.84
N THR A 143 -14.47 9.82 0.61
CA THR A 143 -15.61 10.62 0.11
C THR A 143 -16.92 9.83 -0.06
N GLY A 144 -16.89 8.51 0.05
CA GLY A 144 -18.04 7.65 -0.21
C GLY A 144 -18.30 7.44 -1.71
N GLY A 145 -19.32 6.64 -2.03
CA GLY A 145 -19.67 6.29 -3.40
C GLY A 145 -19.44 4.82 -3.74
N TYR A 146 -19.47 4.47 -5.03
CA TYR A 146 -19.16 3.12 -5.47
C TYR A 146 -17.69 2.99 -5.92
N ILE A 147 -17.11 1.79 -5.75
CA ILE A 147 -15.70 1.55 -6.08
C ILE A 147 -15.54 1.34 -7.59
N ASN A 148 -14.69 2.16 -8.20
CA ASN A 148 -14.11 1.86 -9.50
C ASN A 148 -12.84 1.02 -9.28
N TRP A 149 -12.94 -0.27 -9.55
CA TRP A 149 -11.86 -1.22 -9.29
C TRP A 149 -10.62 -1.01 -10.18
N GLU A 150 -10.82 -0.53 -11.42
CA GLU A 150 -9.71 -0.24 -12.32
C GLU A 150 -8.89 0.97 -11.86
N ARG A 151 -9.55 1.97 -11.32
CA ARG A 151 -8.91 3.21 -10.87
C ARG A 151 -8.66 3.25 -9.37
N GLN A 152 -9.15 2.26 -8.61
CA GLN A 152 -9.07 2.20 -7.15
C GLN A 152 -9.52 3.51 -6.50
N THR A 153 -10.61 4.04 -7.01
CA THR A 153 -11.18 5.29 -6.53
C THR A 153 -12.66 5.11 -6.30
N LEU A 154 -13.18 5.89 -5.40
CA LEU A 154 -14.61 6.02 -5.21
C LEU A 154 -15.13 6.98 -6.28
N ASN A 155 -16.02 6.49 -7.13
CA ASN A 155 -16.79 7.34 -8.00
C ASN A 155 -18.06 7.72 -7.24
N TYR A 156 -18.48 9.03 -7.05
CA TYR A 156 -19.25 9.79 -7.43
C TYR A 156 -20.09 10.80 -6.83
N SER A 157 -21.22 10.91 -7.05
CA SER A 157 -22.11 12.05 -6.85
C SER A 157 -22.26 12.54 -5.40
N LEU A 158 -22.07 11.67 -4.41
CA LEU A 158 -22.13 12.06 -2.99
C LEU A 158 -20.95 12.98 -2.61
N ALA A 159 -19.73 12.66 -3.06
CA ALA A 159 -18.56 13.53 -2.81
C ALA A 159 -18.76 14.94 -3.36
N TYR A 160 -19.33 15.03 -4.57
CA TYR A 160 -19.61 16.32 -5.18
C TYR A 160 -20.68 17.11 -4.44
N GLN A 161 -21.64 16.46 -3.82
CA GLN A 161 -22.63 17.11 -2.97
C GLN A 161 -22.01 17.65 -1.67
N TYR A 162 -21.16 16.87 -1.01
CA TYR A 162 -20.47 17.29 0.23
C TYR A 162 -19.44 18.39 0.02
N LEU A 163 -18.85 18.51 -1.16
CA LEU A 163 -17.88 19.58 -1.46
C LEU A 163 -18.56 20.92 -1.84
N LYS A 164 -19.89 20.93 -2.00
CA LYS A 164 -20.67 22.13 -2.32
C LYS A 164 -21.26 22.83 -1.09
N GLU A 165 -21.28 22.15 0.05
CA GLU A 165 -21.68 22.68 1.34
C GLU A 165 -20.49 23.20 2.16
#